data_9fa4c0b5d6d6b64bea831b7eee8bd445
#
_entry.id   9fa4c0b5d6d6b64bea831b7eee8bd445
#
_cell.length_a   1.000
_cell.length_b   1.000
_cell.length_c   1.000
_cell.angle_alpha   90.00
_cell.angle_beta   90.00
_cell.angle_gamma   90.00
#
_symmetry.space_group_name_H-M   'P 1'
#
loop_
_entity.id
_entity.type
_entity.pdbx_description
1 polymer ?
#
loop_
_entity_poly.entity_id
_entity_poly.type
_entity_poly.pdbx_seq_one_letter_code
_entity_poly.pdbx_strand_id
1 'polypeptide(L)'
;MTAIYKWYESYKAALLETDWSKMPERIQAAEAALSQREREFDLDHGGTPEENQAIADAMRGLTVLRNDAVKWSEKQKPPRSKST
;
A
#
# COMPACT_ATOMS: atom_id res chain seq x y z
N MET A 1 13.98 -7.59 18.51
CA MET A 1 12.99 -7.77 17.55
C MET A 1 11.95 -6.69 17.54
N THR A 2 11.66 -6.25 16.46
CA THR A 2 10.76 -5.15 16.32
C THR A 2 9.32 -5.56 16.51
N ALA A 3 8.55 -4.66 17.06
CA ALA A 3 7.14 -4.92 17.18
C ALA A 3 6.57 -5.01 15.79
N ILE A 4 5.73 -5.97 15.59
CA ILE A 4 5.15 -6.15 14.28
C ILE A 4 3.70 -5.75 14.31
N TYR A 5 3.37 -4.77 13.51
CA TYR A 5 1.99 -4.35 13.37
C TYR A 5 1.32 -5.27 12.35
N LYS A 6 0.07 -5.59 12.55
CA LYS A 6 -0.62 -6.47 11.63
C LYS A 6 -0.62 -5.91 10.21
N TRP A 7 -0.83 -4.62 10.09
CA TRP A 7 -0.87 -4.01 8.77
C TRP A 7 0.50 -4.04 8.08
N TYR A 8 1.55 -4.18 8.87
CA TYR A 8 2.90 -4.15 8.32
C TYR A 8 3.16 -5.31 7.36
N GLU A 9 2.57 -6.46 7.63
CA GLU A 9 2.77 -7.61 6.76
C GLU A 9 2.25 -7.33 5.37
N SER A 10 1.07 -6.73 5.27
CA SER A 10 0.50 -6.40 3.96
C SER A 10 1.33 -5.34 3.26
N TYR A 11 1.80 -4.36 4.00
CA TYR A 11 2.62 -3.30 3.44
C TYR A 11 3.95 -3.88 2.92
N LYS A 12 4.56 -4.73 3.73
CA LYS A 12 5.82 -5.36 3.34
C LYS A 12 5.63 -6.22 2.10
N ALA A 13 4.51 -6.93 2.02
CA ALA A 13 4.23 -7.74 0.85
C ALA A 13 4.17 -6.88 -0.41
N ALA A 14 3.61 -5.68 -0.31
CA ALA A 14 3.56 -4.78 -1.44
C ALA A 14 4.96 -4.30 -1.81
N LEU A 15 5.78 -3.98 -0.81
CA LEU A 15 7.12 -3.50 -1.08
C LEU A 15 8.00 -4.56 -1.73
N LEU A 16 7.77 -5.81 -1.37
CA LEU A 16 8.60 -6.90 -1.89
C LEU A 16 8.04 -7.56 -3.13
N GLU A 17 6.86 -7.15 -3.56
CA GLU A 17 6.27 -7.74 -4.74
C GLU A 17 7.06 -7.36 -5.98
N THR A 18 7.48 -8.34 -6.73
CA THR A 18 8.25 -8.09 -7.94
C THR A 18 7.40 -8.20 -9.19
N ASP A 19 6.21 -8.76 -9.06
CA ASP A 19 5.32 -8.92 -10.20
C ASP A 19 4.34 -7.74 -10.22
N TRP A 20 4.57 -6.82 -11.12
CA TRP A 20 3.76 -5.62 -11.18
C TRP A 20 2.30 -5.89 -11.51
N SER A 21 2.02 -7.02 -12.14
CA SER A 21 0.63 -7.35 -12.42
C SER A 21 -0.14 -7.64 -11.14
N LYS A 22 0.55 -8.00 -10.08
CA LYS A 22 -0.07 -8.26 -8.79
C LYS A 22 0.00 -7.07 -7.86
N MET A 23 0.75 -6.05 -8.24
CA MET A 23 0.96 -4.91 -7.38
C MET A 23 -0.34 -4.21 -6.94
N PRO A 24 -1.31 -3.98 -7.83
CA PRO A 24 -2.54 -3.31 -7.39
C PRO A 24 -3.25 -4.06 -6.27
N GLU A 25 -3.25 -5.38 -6.34
CA GLU A 25 -3.85 -6.20 -5.32
C GLU A 25 -3.12 -6.04 -4.01
N ARG A 26 -1.80 -6.03 -4.06
CA ARG A 26 -0.98 -5.91 -2.87
C ARG A 26 -1.18 -4.54 -2.22
N ILE A 27 -1.23 -3.50 -3.05
CA ILE A 27 -1.43 -2.15 -2.54
C ILE A 27 -2.80 -2.04 -1.89
N GLN A 28 -3.81 -2.59 -2.53
CA GLN A 28 -5.15 -2.52 -2.00
C GLN A 28 -5.26 -3.24 -0.66
N ALA A 29 -4.62 -4.39 -0.55
CA ALA A 29 -4.63 -5.14 0.70
C ALA A 29 -3.94 -4.36 1.81
N ALA A 30 -2.83 -3.69 1.49
CA ALA A 30 -2.11 -2.91 2.47
C ALA A 30 -2.93 -1.69 2.90
N GLU A 31 -3.59 -1.04 1.95
CA GLU A 31 -4.41 0.11 2.28
C GLU A 31 -5.59 -0.28 3.15
N ALA A 32 -6.18 -1.43 2.88
CA ALA A 32 -7.29 -1.90 3.68
C ALA A 32 -6.82 -2.19 5.10
N ALA A 33 -5.65 -2.77 5.24
CA ALA A 33 -5.11 -3.08 6.57
C ALA A 33 -4.82 -1.79 7.34
N LEU A 34 -4.29 -0.78 6.67
CA LEU A 34 -4.01 0.49 7.31
C LEU A 34 -5.30 1.19 7.74
N SER A 35 -6.31 1.17 6.88
CA SER A 35 -7.58 1.78 7.20
C SER A 35 -8.23 1.10 8.40
N GLN A 36 -8.12 -0.21 8.46
CA GLN A 36 -8.68 -0.97 9.56
C GLN A 36 -8.00 -0.56 10.86
N ARG A 37 -6.68 -0.38 10.82
CA ARG A 37 -5.95 0.00 12.01
C ARG A 37 -6.32 1.39 12.46
N GLU A 38 -6.52 2.31 11.53
CA GLU A 38 -6.92 3.67 11.88
C GLU A 38 -8.28 3.69 12.57
N ARG A 39 -9.18 2.82 12.14
CA ARG A 39 -10.47 2.73 12.78
C ARG A 39 -10.34 2.24 14.20
N GLU A 40 -9.42 1.30 14.41
CA GLU A 40 -9.18 0.78 15.76
C GLU A 40 -8.68 1.88 16.68
N PHE A 41 -7.88 2.79 16.15
CA PHE A 41 -7.40 3.91 16.94
C PHE A 41 -8.59 4.76 17.43
N ASP A 42 -9.52 5.02 16.54
CA ASP A 42 -10.68 5.81 16.89
C ASP A 42 -11.55 5.14 17.95
N LEU A 43 -11.67 3.83 17.86
CA LEU A 43 -12.52 3.10 18.78
C LEU A 43 -11.90 2.92 20.15
N ASP A 44 -10.63 2.61 20.17
CA ASP A 44 -9.95 2.25 21.41
C ASP A 44 -8.93 3.23 21.90
N HIS A 45 -8.75 4.33 21.20
CA HIS A 45 -7.70 5.27 21.49
C HIS A 45 -6.36 4.53 21.51
N GLY A 46 -6.26 3.50 20.71
CA GLY A 46 -5.05 2.70 20.67
C GLY A 46 -4.01 3.34 19.80
N GLY A 47 -2.88 2.72 19.77
CA GLY A 47 -1.81 3.19 18.93
C GLY A 47 -0.89 4.13 19.66
N THR A 48 0.30 4.24 19.18
CA THR A 48 1.30 5.09 19.75
C THR A 48 1.68 6.13 18.71
N PRO A 49 2.31 7.22 19.12
CA PRO A 49 2.78 8.18 18.14
C PRO A 49 3.72 7.53 17.13
N GLU A 50 4.46 6.53 17.56
CA GLU A 50 5.36 5.81 16.67
C GLU A 50 4.59 5.06 15.61
N GLU A 51 3.53 4.39 16.00
CA GLU A 51 2.74 3.66 15.03
C GLU A 51 2.02 4.63 14.09
N ASN A 52 1.54 5.74 14.60
CA ASN A 52 0.91 6.74 13.76
C ASN A 52 1.87 7.25 12.70
N GLN A 53 3.12 7.48 13.10
CA GLN A 53 4.13 7.92 12.15
C GLN A 53 4.40 6.82 11.12
N ALA A 54 4.47 5.58 11.57
CA ALA A 54 4.71 4.45 10.68
C ALA A 54 3.59 4.31 9.66
N ILE A 55 2.36 4.52 10.09
CA ILE A 55 1.21 4.45 9.19
C ILE A 55 1.29 5.56 8.15
N ALA A 56 1.63 6.77 8.57
CA ALA A 56 1.75 7.88 7.64
C ALA A 56 2.83 7.60 6.60
N ASP A 57 3.95 7.06 7.04
CA ASP A 57 5.04 6.72 6.13
C ASP A 57 4.62 5.62 5.17
N ALA A 58 3.91 4.62 5.68
CA ALA A 58 3.44 3.52 4.85
C ALA A 58 2.47 4.01 3.79
N MET A 59 1.59 4.90 4.16
CA MET A 59 0.62 5.43 3.21
C MET A 59 1.31 6.21 2.10
N ARG A 60 2.33 6.96 2.45
CA ARG A 60 3.12 7.67 1.46
C ARG A 60 3.80 6.69 0.51
N GLY A 61 4.39 5.64 1.08
CA GLY A 61 5.06 4.62 0.27
C GLY A 61 4.08 3.93 -0.67
N LEU A 62 2.89 3.65 -0.18
CA LEU A 62 1.88 3.01 -1.03
C LEU A 62 1.42 3.93 -2.15
N THR A 63 1.36 5.22 -1.89
CA THR A 63 1.00 6.17 -2.93
C THR A 63 2.04 6.14 -4.05
N VAL A 64 3.30 6.09 -3.68
CA VAL A 64 4.36 6.01 -4.67
C VAL A 64 4.26 4.72 -5.47
N LEU A 65 4.03 3.61 -4.79
CA LEU A 65 3.90 2.32 -5.46
C LEU A 65 2.70 2.31 -6.40
N ARG A 66 1.62 2.93 -5.98
CA ARG A 66 0.42 2.97 -6.81
C ARG A 66 0.70 3.76 -8.10
N ASN A 67 1.38 4.89 -7.97
CA ASN A 67 1.70 5.69 -9.13
C ASN A 67 2.63 4.92 -10.06
N ASP A 68 3.58 4.20 -9.51
CA ASP A 68 4.48 3.41 -10.32
C ASP A 68 3.73 2.26 -11.00
N ALA A 69 2.79 1.66 -10.31
CA ALA A 69 2.00 0.57 -10.88
C ALA A 69 1.16 1.06 -12.05
N VAL A 70 0.60 2.26 -11.92
CA VAL A 70 -0.19 2.83 -12.99
C VAL A 70 0.68 3.09 -14.21
N LYS A 71 1.87 3.64 -14.00
CA LYS A 71 2.79 3.90 -15.09
C LYS A 71 3.21 2.61 -15.76
N TRP A 72 3.48 1.58 -14.98
CA TRP A 72 3.87 0.30 -15.53
C TRP A 72 2.73 -0.28 -16.38
N SER A 73 1.52 -0.18 -15.86
CA SER A 73 0.35 -0.69 -16.55
C SER A 73 0.15 0.01 -17.88
N GLU A 74 0.37 1.31 -17.91
CA GLU A 74 0.24 2.07 -19.14
C GLU A 74 1.27 1.67 -20.16
N LYS A 75 2.47 1.37 -19.70
CA LYS A 75 3.52 0.95 -20.62
C LYS A 75 3.24 -0.42 -21.20
N GLN A 76 2.59 -1.28 -20.43
CA GLN A 76 2.30 -2.61 -20.88
C GLN A 76 1.12 -2.68 -21.83
N LYS A 77 0.25 -1.69 -21.77
CA LYS A 77 -0.89 -1.70 -22.67
C LYS A 77 -0.51 -1.38 -24.07
N PRO A 78 -1.18 -1.99 -25.03
CA PRO A 78 -0.92 -1.64 -26.42
C PRO A 78 -1.37 -0.20 -26.62
N PRO A 79 -0.74 0.50 -27.53
CA PRO A 79 -1.07 1.90 -27.78
C PRO A 79 -2.42 2.03 -28.46
N ARG A 80 -3.45 1.80 -27.72
CA ARG A 80 -4.76 1.89 -28.30
C ARG A 80 -5.10 3.20 -28.87
N SER A 81 -4.61 4.18 -28.34
CA SER A 81 -4.95 5.46 -28.87
C SER A 81 -4.56 5.56 -30.30
N LYS A 82 -3.60 4.82 -30.65
CA LYS A 82 -3.19 4.92 -31.94
C LYS A 82 -4.11 4.29 -32.78
N SER A 83 -4.69 3.31 -32.29
CA SER A 83 -5.56 2.56 -33.12
C SER A 83 -6.67 3.40 -33.62
N THR A 84 -6.76 4.54 -33.15
CA THR A 84 -7.83 5.31 -33.71
C THR A 84 -7.34 6.15 -34.79
#